data_21b7cca54537df16459b7bee6d742456
#
_entry.id   21b7cca54537df16459b7bee6d742456
#
_cell.length_a   1.000
_cell.length_b   1.000
_cell.length_c   1.000
_cell.angle_alpha   90.00
_cell.angle_beta   90.00
_cell.angle_gamma   90.00
#
_symmetry.space_group_name_H-M   'P 1'
#
loop_
_entity.id
_entity.type
_entity.pdbx_description
1 polymer ?
#
loop_
_entity_poly.entity_id
_entity_poly.type
_entity_poly.pdbx_seq_one_letter_code
_entity_poly.pdbx_strand_id
1 'polypeptide(L)'
;MPSAPWPLIEISVAAVSDDNRSSLRSALLELVAETPGLDFSTDSTTGQFIFKAGTEQCLGAALECLRAGPIAFETGQLQVAYRERLTRRREIDFLHKRLIKGNEGQFARVKLRFEPSEPGVGNVFNATITEGILPSEYVDGIERGVASVLSAGVVAGCPVIEVTAELIDGAYHEIDSSPLAFEIAARAAFREALHGSAVLAEPIMAVEIAVPERSAAWVISDLQGRRGLIRDRSVRSDATIINATVPLAEMLGFGSRLQSVAGDEARFSMAFSHYAPVPSLDLDPPPMVAALRA
;
A
#
# COMPACT_ATOMS: atom_id res chain seq x y z
N MET A 1 -15.99 0.09 13.08
CA MET A 1 -15.16 0.77 12.05
C MET A 1 -14.32 -0.27 11.37
N PRO A 2 -14.21 -0.31 10.04
CA PRO A 2 -13.33 -1.27 9.40
C PRO A 2 -11.90 -0.98 9.84
N SER A 3 -11.23 -1.99 10.41
CA SER A 3 -9.79 -1.92 10.62
C SER A 3 -9.13 -1.83 9.24
N ALA A 4 -8.11 -0.98 9.08
CA ALA A 4 -7.34 -0.95 7.85
C ALA A 4 -6.83 -2.37 7.54
N PRO A 5 -7.10 -2.91 6.36
CA PRO A 5 -6.68 -4.28 6.03
C PRO A 5 -5.16 -4.42 5.84
N TRP A 6 -4.42 -3.30 5.92
CA TRP A 6 -2.96 -3.22 5.69
C TRP A 6 -2.29 -2.27 6.69
N PRO A 7 -0.98 -2.45 6.93
CA PRO A 7 -0.17 -1.44 7.59
C PRO A 7 -0.25 -0.10 6.84
N LEU A 8 -0.43 1.00 7.58
CA LEU A 8 -0.59 2.35 7.01
C LEU A 8 0.68 3.18 7.04
N ILE A 9 1.64 2.81 7.89
CA ILE A 9 2.93 3.47 8.03
C ILE A 9 4.06 2.46 8.00
N GLU A 10 5.22 2.91 7.55
CA GLU A 10 6.40 2.07 7.42
C GLU A 10 7.68 2.86 7.72
N ILE A 11 8.71 2.15 8.16
CA ILE A 11 10.05 2.69 8.40
C ILE A 11 11.08 1.65 7.98
N SER A 12 12.16 2.10 7.34
CA SER A 12 13.30 1.23 7.08
C SER A 12 14.10 1.01 8.35
N VAL A 13 14.53 -0.23 8.58
CA VAL A 13 15.37 -0.64 9.70
C VAL A 13 16.56 -1.42 9.14
N ALA A 14 17.76 -0.95 9.41
CA ALA A 14 18.99 -1.56 8.94
C ALA A 14 19.87 -1.96 10.13
N ALA A 15 20.39 -3.18 10.11
CA ALA A 15 21.40 -3.58 11.07
C ALA A 15 22.72 -2.84 10.80
N VAL A 16 23.39 -2.39 11.86
CA VAL A 16 24.69 -1.69 11.74
C VAL A 16 25.81 -2.62 11.25
N SER A 17 25.67 -3.94 11.46
CA SER A 17 26.60 -4.95 10.98
C SER A 17 25.89 -6.19 10.46
N ASP A 18 26.55 -6.95 9.57
CA ASP A 18 26.00 -8.19 9.03
C ASP A 18 25.72 -9.24 10.12
N ASP A 19 26.54 -9.29 11.17
CA ASP A 19 26.34 -10.19 12.30
C ASP A 19 25.02 -9.89 13.06
N ASN A 20 24.62 -8.63 13.13
CA ASN A 20 23.40 -8.20 13.79
C ASN A 20 22.15 -8.41 12.91
N ARG A 21 22.31 -8.66 11.63
CA ARG A 21 21.17 -8.76 10.69
C ARG A 21 20.27 -9.96 10.99
N SER A 22 20.84 -11.11 11.29
CA SER A 22 20.08 -12.31 11.65
C SER A 22 19.37 -12.14 12.98
N SER A 23 20.02 -11.53 13.96
CA SER A 23 19.46 -11.21 15.28
C SER A 23 18.34 -10.19 15.18
N LEU A 24 18.51 -9.14 14.38
CA LEU A 24 17.47 -8.14 14.11
C LEU A 24 16.25 -8.75 13.45
N ARG A 25 16.45 -9.64 12.46
CA ARG A 25 15.35 -10.36 11.82
C ARG A 25 14.57 -11.20 12.81
N SER A 26 15.25 -11.92 13.71
CA SER A 26 14.59 -12.72 14.74
C SER A 26 13.79 -11.87 15.70
N ALA A 27 14.34 -10.75 16.15
CA ALA A 27 13.64 -9.81 17.03
C ALA A 27 12.39 -9.18 16.35
N LEU A 28 12.48 -8.84 15.05
CA LEU A 28 11.33 -8.35 14.28
C LEU A 28 10.25 -9.43 14.14
N LEU A 29 10.63 -10.72 13.94
CA LEU A 29 9.68 -11.84 13.89
C LEU A 29 8.95 -12.01 15.21
N GLU A 30 9.64 -11.92 16.35
CA GLU A 30 9.06 -12.03 17.68
C GLU A 30 8.06 -10.89 17.92
N LEU A 31 8.43 -9.63 17.62
CA LEU A 31 7.55 -8.48 17.78
C LEU A 31 6.29 -8.57 16.93
N VAL A 32 6.40 -9.02 15.68
CA VAL A 32 5.25 -9.22 14.79
C VAL A 32 4.34 -10.32 15.30
N ALA A 33 4.89 -11.40 15.87
CA ALA A 33 4.11 -12.48 16.45
C ALA A 33 3.34 -12.07 17.71
N GLU A 34 3.91 -11.16 18.52
CA GLU A 34 3.33 -10.71 19.80
C GLU A 34 2.38 -9.51 19.63
N THR A 35 2.56 -8.69 18.59
CA THR A 35 1.83 -7.44 18.45
C THR A 35 0.97 -7.44 17.17
N PRO A 36 -0.35 -7.61 17.29
CA PRO A 36 -1.26 -7.53 16.15
C PRO A 36 -1.16 -6.17 15.45
N GLY A 37 -1.10 -6.19 14.11
CA GLY A 37 -1.01 -4.97 13.30
C GLY A 37 0.40 -4.50 13.01
N LEU A 38 1.42 -5.20 13.50
CA LEU A 38 2.79 -5.09 13.01
C LEU A 38 3.05 -6.09 11.89
N ASP A 39 3.89 -5.71 10.95
CA ASP A 39 4.40 -6.56 9.87
C ASP A 39 5.80 -6.09 9.46
N PHE A 40 6.56 -6.92 8.79
CA PHE A 40 7.79 -6.48 8.14
C PHE A 40 8.06 -7.25 6.85
N SER A 41 8.77 -6.60 5.95
CA SER A 41 9.27 -7.20 4.71
C SER A 41 10.76 -6.88 4.55
N THR A 42 11.42 -7.58 3.65
CA THR A 42 12.81 -7.26 3.29
C THR A 42 12.80 -6.62 1.91
N ASP A 43 13.40 -5.45 1.80
CA ASP A 43 13.65 -4.81 0.52
C ASP A 43 14.68 -5.64 -0.27
N SER A 44 14.30 -6.07 -1.47
CA SER A 44 15.13 -6.94 -2.31
C SER A 44 16.36 -6.23 -2.91
N THR A 45 16.34 -4.90 -2.97
CA THR A 45 17.39 -4.08 -3.57
C THR A 45 18.45 -3.68 -2.55
N THR A 46 18.00 -3.17 -1.40
CA THR A 46 18.88 -2.67 -0.33
C THR A 46 19.19 -3.72 0.72
N GLY A 47 18.34 -4.76 0.81
CA GLY A 47 18.41 -5.77 1.86
C GLY A 47 17.97 -5.28 3.24
N GLN A 48 17.49 -4.04 3.37
CA GLN A 48 16.97 -3.49 4.61
C GLN A 48 15.62 -4.12 4.97
N PHE A 49 15.27 -4.09 6.25
CA PHE A 49 13.93 -4.46 6.67
C PHE A 49 13.02 -3.24 6.61
N ILE A 50 11.82 -3.40 6.05
CA ILE A 50 10.77 -2.41 6.07
C ILE A 50 9.79 -2.84 7.15
N PHE A 51 9.81 -2.15 8.28
CA PHE A 51 8.95 -2.40 9.41
C PHE A 51 7.67 -1.58 9.30
N LYS A 52 6.53 -2.20 9.51
CA LYS A 52 5.22 -1.66 9.14
C LYS A 52 4.26 -1.76 10.30
N ALA A 53 3.40 -0.74 10.43
CA ALA A 53 2.37 -0.70 11.48
C ALA A 53 1.09 0.01 11.01
N GLY A 54 0.01 -0.22 11.72
CA GLY A 54 -1.25 0.48 11.51
C GLY A 54 -1.27 1.91 12.08
N THR A 55 -0.46 2.20 13.11
CA THR A 55 -0.40 3.50 13.78
C THR A 55 1.03 3.88 14.19
N GLU A 56 1.27 5.19 14.29
CA GLU A 56 2.55 5.74 14.76
C GLU A 56 2.91 5.29 16.20
N GLN A 57 1.91 5.21 17.07
CA GLN A 57 2.08 4.74 18.43
C GLN A 57 2.56 3.29 18.50
N CYS A 58 1.93 2.41 17.70
CA CYS A 58 2.30 0.99 17.65
C CYS A 58 3.73 0.81 17.14
N LEU A 59 4.08 1.53 16.06
CA LEU A 59 5.43 1.49 15.49
C LEU A 59 6.48 2.04 16.47
N GLY A 60 6.17 3.17 17.13
CA GLY A 60 7.05 3.80 18.12
C GLY A 60 7.34 2.85 19.29
N ALA A 61 6.30 2.26 19.88
CA ALA A 61 6.46 1.30 20.99
C ALA A 61 7.32 0.10 20.60
N ALA A 62 7.10 -0.45 19.38
CA ALA A 62 7.88 -1.57 18.88
C ALA A 62 9.36 -1.20 18.64
N LEU A 63 9.63 0.01 18.13
CA LEU A 63 11.01 0.50 17.97
C LEU A 63 11.69 0.76 19.31
N GLU A 64 10.97 1.20 20.33
CA GLU A 64 11.50 1.33 21.69
C GLU A 64 11.86 -0.03 22.30
N CYS A 65 11.01 -1.04 22.12
CA CYS A 65 11.33 -2.42 22.52
C CYS A 65 12.61 -2.93 21.84
N LEU A 66 12.77 -2.69 20.53
CA LEU A 66 13.99 -3.07 19.80
C LEU A 66 15.23 -2.33 20.33
N ARG A 67 15.11 -1.02 20.65
CA ARG A 67 16.21 -0.21 21.19
C ARG A 67 16.62 -0.60 22.61
N ALA A 68 15.70 -1.16 23.38
CA ALA A 68 16.00 -1.70 24.71
C ALA A 68 16.79 -3.01 24.67
N GLY A 69 16.80 -3.69 23.51
CA GLY A 69 17.56 -4.91 23.27
C GLY A 69 19.05 -4.64 22.96
N PRO A 70 19.85 -5.71 22.85
CA PRO A 70 21.30 -5.61 22.59
C PRO A 70 21.66 -5.38 21.11
N ILE A 71 20.68 -5.24 20.23
CA ILE A 71 20.88 -5.20 18.77
C ILE A 71 21.06 -3.74 18.32
N ALA A 72 22.21 -3.43 17.73
CA ALA A 72 22.43 -2.11 17.13
C ALA A 72 21.80 -2.03 15.72
N PHE A 73 20.93 -1.07 15.51
CA PHE A 73 20.27 -0.81 14.23
C PHE A 73 20.07 0.69 14.00
N GLU A 74 19.90 1.06 12.75
CA GLU A 74 19.53 2.40 12.30
C GLU A 74 18.13 2.40 11.73
N THR A 75 17.42 3.53 11.87
CA THR A 75 16.09 3.71 11.31
C THR A 75 16.10 4.84 10.29
N GLY A 76 15.42 4.63 9.16
CA GLY A 76 15.16 5.69 8.20
C GLY A 76 14.05 6.65 8.66
N GLN A 77 13.49 7.38 7.72
CA GLN A 77 12.36 8.26 7.99
C GLN A 77 11.05 7.47 8.03
N LEU A 78 10.16 7.90 8.91
CA LEU A 78 8.79 7.38 8.97
C LEU A 78 8.04 7.79 7.70
N GLN A 79 7.43 6.83 7.05
CA GLN A 79 6.71 7.02 5.79
C GLN A 79 5.31 6.43 5.87
N VAL A 80 4.44 6.94 5.01
CA VAL A 80 3.08 6.44 4.85
C VAL A 80 3.07 5.37 3.77
N ALA A 81 2.28 4.34 3.96
CA ALA A 81 2.15 3.25 3.00
C ALA A 81 1.28 3.69 1.82
N TYR A 82 1.90 4.24 0.79
CA TYR A 82 1.25 4.55 -0.48
C TYR A 82 0.80 3.29 -1.21
N ARG A 83 -0.19 3.44 -2.07
CA ARG A 83 -0.75 2.39 -2.93
C ARG A 83 -0.94 2.91 -4.35
N GLU A 84 -1.04 1.99 -5.29
CA GLU A 84 -1.45 2.34 -6.66
C GLU A 84 -2.92 1.93 -6.86
N ARG A 85 -3.68 2.76 -7.56
CA ARG A 85 -5.08 2.46 -7.92
C ARG A 85 -5.30 2.64 -9.41
N LEU A 86 -6.01 1.69 -9.99
CA LEU A 86 -6.53 1.84 -11.34
C LEU A 86 -7.67 2.88 -11.33
N THR A 87 -7.67 3.81 -12.29
CA THR A 87 -8.66 4.91 -12.35
C THR A 87 -9.83 4.64 -13.29
N ARG A 88 -9.66 3.70 -14.22
CA ARG A 88 -10.67 3.37 -15.23
C ARG A 88 -10.53 1.94 -15.71
N ARG A 89 -11.63 1.39 -16.22
CA ARG A 89 -11.62 0.08 -16.87
C ARG A 89 -10.66 0.02 -18.05
N ARG A 90 -9.94 -1.08 -18.14
CA ARG A 90 -9.03 -1.40 -19.23
C ARG A 90 -9.28 -2.83 -19.69
N GLU A 91 -9.25 -3.05 -21.00
CA GLU A 91 -9.32 -4.38 -21.61
C GLU A 91 -8.08 -4.54 -22.49
N ILE A 92 -7.29 -5.57 -22.23
CA ILE A 92 -6.01 -5.83 -22.90
C ILE A 92 -6.06 -7.22 -23.51
N ASP A 93 -5.80 -7.31 -24.81
CA ASP A 93 -5.60 -8.55 -25.53
C ASP A 93 -4.10 -8.66 -25.85
N PHE A 94 -3.40 -9.46 -25.05
CA PHE A 94 -1.94 -9.54 -25.09
C PHE A 94 -1.48 -10.89 -25.65
N LEU A 95 -0.62 -10.84 -26.66
CA LEU A 95 0.03 -12.01 -27.26
C LEU A 95 1.50 -12.06 -26.87
N HIS A 96 1.88 -13.05 -26.07
CA HIS A 96 3.27 -13.42 -25.82
C HIS A 96 3.68 -14.49 -26.84
N LYS A 97 4.60 -14.14 -27.73
CA LYS A 97 5.19 -15.07 -28.68
C LYS A 97 6.69 -14.85 -28.76
N ARG A 98 7.46 -15.89 -28.44
CA ARG A 98 8.93 -15.83 -28.46
C ARG A 98 9.49 -17.15 -29.03
N LEU A 99 10.44 -17.05 -29.93
CA LEU A 99 11.25 -18.16 -30.36
C LEU A 99 12.51 -18.23 -29.48
N ILE A 100 12.75 -19.39 -28.88
CA ILE A 100 13.96 -19.69 -28.11
C ILE A 100 14.87 -20.53 -28.98
N LYS A 101 16.21 -20.42 -28.78
CA LYS A 101 17.18 -21.23 -29.55
C LYS A 101 16.88 -22.71 -29.38
N GLY A 102 16.80 -23.47 -30.49
CA GLY A 102 16.63 -24.92 -30.46
C GLY A 102 15.24 -25.43 -30.74
N ASN A 103 14.41 -24.71 -31.47
CA ASN A 103 13.03 -25.10 -31.87
C ASN A 103 11.99 -25.08 -30.71
N GLU A 104 12.34 -24.55 -29.55
CA GLU A 104 11.38 -24.33 -28.48
C GLU A 104 10.78 -22.93 -28.61
N GLY A 105 9.45 -22.86 -28.71
CA GLY A 105 8.69 -21.62 -28.74
C GLY A 105 8.08 -21.28 -27.34
N GLN A 106 7.71 -20.04 -27.14
CA GLN A 106 6.76 -19.65 -26.10
C GLN A 106 5.56 -18.99 -26.76
N PHE A 107 4.37 -19.46 -26.42
CA PHE A 107 3.11 -18.91 -26.91
C PHE A 107 2.10 -18.81 -25.78
N ALA A 108 1.52 -17.63 -25.58
CA ALA A 108 0.38 -17.42 -24.72
C ALA A 108 -0.39 -16.18 -25.19
N ARG A 109 -1.68 -16.30 -25.45
CA ARG A 109 -2.58 -15.17 -25.66
C ARG A 109 -3.55 -15.09 -24.51
N VAL A 110 -3.67 -13.91 -23.91
CA VAL A 110 -4.58 -13.63 -22.82
C VAL A 110 -5.40 -12.39 -23.14
N LYS A 111 -6.70 -12.45 -22.92
CA LYS A 111 -7.57 -11.28 -22.97
C LYS A 111 -8.10 -11.04 -21.57
N LEU A 112 -7.62 -9.96 -20.94
CA LEU A 112 -7.89 -9.60 -19.57
C LEU A 112 -8.60 -8.26 -19.50
N ARG A 113 -9.60 -8.19 -18.61
CA ARG A 113 -10.30 -6.98 -18.24
C ARG A 113 -9.89 -6.60 -16.81
N PHE A 114 -9.53 -5.34 -16.61
CA PHE A 114 -9.18 -4.78 -15.33
C PHE A 114 -10.12 -3.63 -15.03
N GLU A 115 -10.75 -3.66 -13.86
CA GLU A 115 -11.69 -2.63 -13.41
C GLU A 115 -11.35 -2.20 -11.98
N PRO A 116 -11.51 -0.89 -11.64
CA PRO A 116 -11.47 -0.47 -10.23
C PRO A 116 -12.56 -1.19 -9.44
N SER A 117 -12.19 -1.77 -8.29
CA SER A 117 -13.17 -2.32 -7.35
C SER A 117 -13.68 -1.24 -6.39
N GLU A 118 -14.80 -1.52 -5.75
CA GLU A 118 -15.33 -0.72 -4.63
C GLU A 118 -14.31 -0.68 -3.49
N PRO A 119 -14.20 0.47 -2.77
CA PRO A 119 -13.31 0.58 -1.63
C PRO A 119 -13.57 -0.51 -0.59
N GLY A 120 -12.50 -1.19 -0.16
CA GLY A 120 -12.55 -2.25 0.85
C GLY A 120 -12.86 -3.65 0.34
N VAL A 121 -13.20 -3.84 -0.94
CA VAL A 121 -13.38 -5.18 -1.54
C VAL A 121 -12.03 -5.89 -1.73
N GLY A 122 -10.95 -5.12 -1.89
CA GLY A 122 -9.63 -5.66 -2.17
C GLY A 122 -9.42 -6.00 -3.64
N ASN A 123 -8.42 -6.86 -3.90
CA ASN A 123 -8.10 -7.34 -5.24
C ASN A 123 -8.79 -8.68 -5.49
N VAL A 124 -9.42 -8.81 -6.64
CA VAL A 124 -10.16 -10.01 -7.04
C VAL A 124 -9.69 -10.47 -8.41
N PHE A 125 -9.44 -11.76 -8.56
CA PHE A 125 -9.22 -12.42 -9.85
C PHE A 125 -10.38 -13.36 -10.16
N ASN A 126 -10.96 -13.23 -11.35
CA ASN A 126 -12.03 -14.08 -11.83
C ASN A 126 -11.69 -14.65 -13.23
N ALA A 127 -11.96 -15.91 -13.45
CA ALA A 127 -11.90 -16.50 -14.76
C ALA A 127 -13.35 -16.75 -15.25
N THR A 128 -13.82 -15.91 -16.18
CA THR A 128 -15.17 -16.05 -16.79
C THR A 128 -15.11 -16.71 -18.18
N ILE A 129 -13.95 -17.23 -18.50
CA ILE A 129 -13.71 -17.96 -19.75
C ILE A 129 -14.55 -19.24 -19.81
N THR A 130 -15.05 -19.57 -20.99
CA THR A 130 -15.80 -20.82 -21.20
C THR A 130 -14.93 -22.02 -20.85
N GLU A 131 -15.49 -22.98 -20.12
CA GLU A 131 -14.81 -24.20 -19.72
C GLU A 131 -14.22 -24.94 -20.97
N GLY A 132 -12.96 -25.34 -20.88
CA GLY A 132 -12.25 -26.02 -21.94
C GLY A 132 -11.50 -25.12 -22.95
N ILE A 133 -11.60 -23.80 -22.89
CA ILE A 133 -10.81 -22.88 -23.73
C ILE A 133 -9.34 -22.88 -23.32
N LEU A 134 -9.05 -22.87 -22.03
CA LEU A 134 -7.69 -22.99 -21.48
C LEU A 134 -7.63 -24.09 -20.42
N PRO A 135 -6.56 -24.91 -20.40
CA PRO A 135 -6.25 -25.76 -19.26
C PRO A 135 -6.12 -24.98 -17.95
N SER A 136 -6.55 -25.58 -16.83
CA SER A 136 -6.53 -24.93 -15.51
C SER A 136 -5.13 -24.47 -15.09
N GLU A 137 -4.09 -25.23 -15.42
CA GLU A 137 -2.70 -24.87 -15.14
C GLU A 137 -2.26 -23.54 -15.77
N TYR A 138 -2.85 -23.18 -16.92
CA TYR A 138 -2.58 -21.90 -17.59
C TYR A 138 -3.34 -20.75 -16.90
N VAL A 139 -4.54 -21.02 -16.41
CA VAL A 139 -5.30 -20.06 -15.57
C VAL A 139 -4.55 -19.75 -14.29
N ASP A 140 -4.00 -20.78 -13.61
CA ASP A 140 -3.13 -20.59 -12.44
C ASP A 140 -1.88 -19.76 -12.77
N GLY A 141 -1.32 -19.94 -13.97
CA GLY A 141 -0.21 -19.12 -14.48
C GLY A 141 -0.61 -17.65 -14.64
N ILE A 142 -1.79 -17.38 -15.20
CA ILE A 142 -2.34 -16.04 -15.37
C ILE A 142 -2.53 -15.36 -14.01
N GLU A 143 -3.14 -16.07 -13.05
CA GLU A 143 -3.37 -15.55 -11.70
C GLU A 143 -2.05 -15.17 -11.01
N ARG A 144 -1.01 -16.02 -11.08
CA ARG A 144 0.34 -15.69 -10.58
C ARG A 144 0.92 -14.45 -11.26
N GLY A 145 0.75 -14.32 -12.56
CA GLY A 145 1.20 -13.17 -13.33
C GLY A 145 0.54 -11.87 -12.86
N VAL A 146 -0.77 -11.87 -12.66
CA VAL A 146 -1.53 -10.75 -12.09
C VAL A 146 -1.07 -10.44 -10.67
N ALA A 147 -0.98 -11.45 -9.79
CA ALA A 147 -0.56 -11.30 -8.40
C ALA A 147 0.83 -10.65 -8.26
N SER A 148 1.76 -11.00 -9.17
CA SER A 148 3.10 -10.42 -9.20
C SER A 148 3.12 -8.91 -9.46
N VAL A 149 2.18 -8.39 -10.26
CA VAL A 149 2.05 -6.95 -10.53
C VAL A 149 1.29 -6.24 -9.40
N LEU A 150 0.28 -6.91 -8.84
CA LEU A 150 -0.44 -6.37 -7.66
C LEU A 150 0.51 -6.04 -6.52
N SER A 151 1.51 -6.88 -6.28
CA SER A 151 2.49 -6.67 -5.21
C SER A 151 3.55 -5.62 -5.50
N ALA A 152 3.92 -5.43 -6.78
CA ALA A 152 5.05 -4.60 -7.19
C ALA A 152 4.64 -3.23 -7.73
N GLY A 153 3.41 -3.08 -8.23
CA GLY A 153 2.95 -1.85 -8.88
C GLY A 153 3.71 -1.49 -10.17
N VAL A 154 3.42 -0.32 -10.73
CA VAL A 154 4.03 0.16 -11.99
C VAL A 154 4.37 1.65 -11.95
N VAL A 155 3.65 2.46 -11.17
CA VAL A 155 3.80 3.93 -11.14
C VAL A 155 4.95 4.33 -10.21
N ALA A 156 4.91 3.82 -8.98
CA ALA A 156 5.88 4.16 -7.93
C ALA A 156 6.47 2.92 -7.25
N GLY A 157 6.16 1.73 -7.73
CA GLY A 157 6.57 0.49 -7.09
C GLY A 157 5.77 0.15 -5.84
N CYS A 158 4.59 0.75 -5.68
CA CYS A 158 3.70 0.49 -4.56
C CYS A 158 2.68 -0.60 -4.89
N PRO A 159 2.25 -1.42 -3.92
CA PRO A 159 1.22 -2.41 -4.16
C PRO A 159 -0.04 -1.80 -4.76
N VAL A 160 -0.62 -2.48 -5.76
CA VAL A 160 -1.88 -2.09 -6.39
C VAL A 160 -3.04 -2.61 -5.55
N ILE A 161 -4.05 -1.77 -5.32
CA ILE A 161 -5.24 -2.12 -4.53
C ILE A 161 -6.52 -1.87 -5.30
N GLU A 162 -7.59 -2.55 -4.87
CA GLU A 162 -8.96 -2.33 -5.33
C GLU A 162 -9.10 -2.51 -6.85
N VAL A 163 -8.61 -3.65 -7.35
CA VAL A 163 -8.71 -4.04 -8.76
C VAL A 163 -9.41 -5.38 -8.89
N THR A 164 -10.40 -5.44 -9.77
CA THR A 164 -10.94 -6.69 -10.29
C THR A 164 -10.30 -6.99 -11.62
N ALA A 165 -9.59 -8.14 -11.70
CA ALA A 165 -9.02 -8.69 -12.91
C ALA A 165 -9.86 -9.88 -13.39
N GLU A 166 -10.32 -9.84 -14.62
CA GLU A 166 -11.18 -10.85 -15.21
C GLU A 166 -10.55 -11.42 -16.48
N LEU A 167 -10.33 -12.74 -16.50
CA LEU A 167 -9.92 -13.45 -17.71
C LEU A 167 -11.16 -13.73 -18.56
N ILE A 168 -11.24 -13.11 -19.73
CA ILE A 168 -12.41 -13.19 -20.63
C ILE A 168 -12.18 -14.02 -21.88
N ASP A 169 -10.92 -14.19 -22.32
CA ASP A 169 -10.55 -15.03 -23.47
C ASP A 169 -9.07 -15.40 -23.41
N GLY A 170 -8.66 -16.42 -24.15
CA GLY A 170 -7.28 -16.82 -24.28
C GLY A 170 -7.08 -17.86 -25.39
N ALA A 171 -5.82 -18.07 -25.77
CA ALA A 171 -5.45 -19.12 -26.71
C ALA A 171 -4.09 -19.72 -26.34
N TYR A 172 -3.94 -21.00 -26.56
CA TYR A 172 -2.70 -21.74 -26.36
C TYR A 172 -2.28 -22.53 -27.59
N HIS A 173 -1.04 -22.96 -27.60
CA HIS A 173 -0.46 -23.84 -28.60
C HIS A 173 0.01 -25.13 -27.93
N GLU A 174 -0.34 -26.31 -28.47
CA GLU A 174 -0.11 -27.58 -27.80
C GLU A 174 1.35 -27.87 -27.43
N ILE A 175 2.31 -27.31 -28.17
CA ILE A 175 3.74 -27.56 -27.97
C ILE A 175 4.42 -26.37 -27.29
N ASP A 176 4.06 -25.11 -27.63
CA ASP A 176 4.79 -23.91 -27.25
C ASP A 176 4.20 -23.20 -26.04
N SER A 177 3.08 -23.67 -25.48
CA SER A 177 2.45 -23.08 -24.33
C SER A 177 2.92 -23.72 -23.02
N SER A 178 3.03 -22.90 -21.99
CA SER A 178 3.36 -23.33 -20.64
C SER A 178 2.75 -22.37 -19.61
N PRO A 179 2.55 -22.79 -18.35
CA PRO A 179 2.08 -21.92 -17.28
C PRO A 179 2.96 -20.66 -17.13
N LEU A 180 4.27 -20.79 -17.34
CA LEU A 180 5.20 -19.66 -17.32
C LEU A 180 4.97 -18.66 -18.46
N ALA A 181 4.66 -19.14 -19.68
CA ALA A 181 4.34 -18.25 -20.80
C ALA A 181 3.08 -17.42 -20.52
N PHE A 182 2.06 -18.05 -19.92
CA PHE A 182 0.84 -17.37 -19.48
C PHE A 182 1.07 -16.39 -18.33
N GLU A 183 1.94 -16.74 -17.36
CA GLU A 183 2.36 -15.84 -16.30
C GLU A 183 3.02 -14.56 -16.86
N ILE A 184 3.93 -14.74 -17.83
CA ILE A 184 4.62 -13.61 -18.48
C ILE A 184 3.61 -12.76 -19.26
N ALA A 185 2.68 -13.39 -20.01
CA ALA A 185 1.67 -12.68 -20.78
C ALA A 185 0.72 -11.86 -19.89
N ALA A 186 0.22 -12.46 -18.80
CA ALA A 186 -0.66 -11.79 -17.84
C ALA A 186 0.04 -10.63 -17.13
N ARG A 187 1.29 -10.82 -16.74
CA ARG A 187 2.13 -9.76 -16.14
C ARG A 187 2.29 -8.59 -17.09
N ALA A 188 2.57 -8.85 -18.36
CA ALA A 188 2.71 -7.80 -19.37
C ALA A 188 1.38 -7.08 -19.64
N ALA A 189 0.29 -7.82 -19.79
CA ALA A 189 -1.05 -7.26 -19.99
C ALA A 189 -1.48 -6.35 -18.84
N PHE A 190 -1.23 -6.75 -17.59
CA PHE A 190 -1.60 -5.93 -16.44
C PHE A 190 -0.73 -4.67 -16.33
N ARG A 191 0.56 -4.76 -16.57
CA ARG A 191 1.44 -3.58 -16.63
C ARG A 191 0.98 -2.60 -17.70
N GLU A 192 0.58 -3.09 -18.87
CA GLU A 192 0.02 -2.25 -19.93
C GLU A 192 -1.30 -1.59 -19.50
N ALA A 193 -2.17 -2.32 -18.79
CA ALA A 193 -3.42 -1.77 -18.28
C ALA A 193 -3.18 -0.64 -17.27
N LEU A 194 -2.18 -0.77 -16.39
CA LEU A 194 -1.84 0.24 -15.39
C LEU A 194 -1.16 1.46 -16.02
N HIS A 195 -0.41 1.28 -17.10
CA HIS A 195 0.29 2.38 -17.75
C HIS A 195 -0.68 3.46 -18.23
N GLY A 196 -0.51 4.69 -17.71
CA GLY A 196 -1.39 5.84 -18.00
C GLY A 196 -2.84 5.71 -17.48
N SER A 197 -3.10 4.72 -16.62
CA SER A 197 -4.42 4.50 -16.00
C SER A 197 -4.33 4.23 -14.50
N ALA A 198 -3.14 4.15 -13.94
CA ALA A 198 -2.94 4.05 -12.50
C ALA A 198 -2.48 5.38 -11.92
N VAL A 199 -2.87 5.64 -10.68
CA VAL A 199 -2.45 6.81 -9.89
C VAL A 199 -1.92 6.35 -8.54
N LEU A 200 -0.99 7.12 -7.99
CA LEU A 200 -0.57 6.96 -6.61
C LEU A 200 -1.71 7.39 -5.68
N ALA A 201 -1.94 6.64 -4.62
CA ALA A 201 -2.97 6.89 -3.62
C ALA A 201 -2.36 6.88 -2.22
N GLU A 202 -2.84 7.78 -1.39
CA GLU A 202 -2.46 7.94 0.02
C GLU A 202 -3.61 7.57 0.95
N PRO A 203 -3.32 7.07 2.17
CA PRO A 203 -4.35 6.77 3.15
C PRO A 203 -4.93 8.05 3.73
N ILE A 204 -6.26 8.13 3.73
CA ILE A 204 -7.04 9.20 4.34
C ILE A 204 -7.60 8.71 5.66
N MET A 205 -7.41 9.51 6.70
CA MET A 205 -7.89 9.24 8.04
C MET A 205 -9.17 10.02 8.34
N ALA A 206 -10.14 9.36 8.94
CA ALA A 206 -11.25 10.01 9.63
C ALA A 206 -10.75 10.41 11.02
N VAL A 207 -10.82 11.70 11.33
CA VAL A 207 -10.27 12.28 12.56
C VAL A 207 -11.40 12.92 13.35
N GLU A 208 -11.47 12.61 14.66
CA GLU A 208 -12.31 13.29 15.62
C GLU A 208 -11.44 14.00 16.65
N ILE A 209 -11.63 15.28 16.80
CA ILE A 209 -10.86 16.13 17.71
C ILE A 209 -11.81 16.85 18.64
N ALA A 210 -11.63 16.70 19.96
CA ALA A 210 -12.34 17.42 20.98
C ALA A 210 -11.38 18.42 21.66
N VAL A 211 -11.71 19.70 21.61
CA VAL A 211 -10.91 20.79 22.19
C VAL A 211 -11.80 21.85 22.83
N PRO A 212 -11.28 22.64 23.78
CA PRO A 212 -11.95 23.83 24.27
C PRO A 212 -12.27 24.79 23.10
N GLU A 213 -13.38 25.54 23.20
CA GLU A 213 -13.82 26.47 22.16
C GLU A 213 -12.72 27.47 21.76
N ARG A 214 -11.91 27.94 22.74
CA ARG A 214 -10.77 28.85 22.50
C ARG A 214 -9.73 28.31 21.51
N SER A 215 -9.60 26.97 21.38
CA SER A 215 -8.63 26.31 20.50
C SER A 215 -9.25 25.85 19.18
N ALA A 216 -10.57 25.85 19.05
CA ALA A 216 -11.27 25.27 17.88
C ALA A 216 -10.89 25.96 16.57
N ALA A 217 -10.78 27.28 16.55
CA ALA A 217 -10.41 28.03 15.35
C ALA A 217 -8.99 27.68 14.86
N TRP A 218 -8.05 27.53 15.79
CA TRP A 218 -6.70 27.11 15.47
C TRP A 218 -6.67 25.69 14.90
N VAL A 219 -7.38 24.75 15.51
CA VAL A 219 -7.45 23.35 15.02
C VAL A 219 -8.01 23.30 13.60
N ILE A 220 -9.09 24.00 13.33
CA ILE A 220 -9.69 24.07 11.99
C ILE A 220 -8.68 24.61 10.97
N SER A 221 -8.00 25.69 11.30
CA SER A 221 -6.98 26.29 10.43
C SER A 221 -5.78 25.35 10.20
N ASP A 222 -5.30 24.68 11.25
CA ASP A 222 -4.18 23.72 11.14
C ASP A 222 -4.58 22.51 10.28
N LEU A 223 -5.78 21.96 10.46
CA LEU A 223 -6.29 20.85 9.64
C LEU A 223 -6.44 21.24 8.17
N GLN A 224 -6.94 22.46 7.89
CA GLN A 224 -7.04 22.97 6.53
C GLN A 224 -5.66 23.12 5.88
N GLY A 225 -4.66 23.61 6.63
CA GLY A 225 -3.26 23.66 6.20
C GLY A 225 -2.66 22.29 5.90
N ARG A 226 -3.22 21.22 6.51
CA ARG A 226 -2.85 19.81 6.31
C ARG A 226 -3.69 19.08 5.25
N ARG A 227 -4.27 19.80 4.32
CA ARG A 227 -5.17 19.26 3.28
C ARG A 227 -6.43 18.58 3.88
N GLY A 228 -6.77 18.90 5.12
CA GLY A 228 -7.93 18.35 5.81
C GLY A 228 -9.24 18.93 5.33
N LEU A 229 -10.25 18.09 5.16
CA LEU A 229 -11.63 18.46 4.86
C LEU A 229 -12.46 18.33 6.13
N ILE A 230 -12.89 19.47 6.67
CA ILE A 230 -13.80 19.49 7.82
C ILE A 230 -15.16 18.96 7.36
N ARG A 231 -15.65 17.94 8.07
CA ARG A 231 -16.93 17.28 7.77
C ARG A 231 -18.06 17.84 8.64
N ASP A 232 -17.77 18.00 9.91
CA ASP A 232 -18.76 18.48 10.88
C ASP A 232 -18.07 19.19 12.07
N ARG A 233 -18.80 20.11 12.69
CA ARG A 233 -18.41 20.76 13.94
C ARG A 233 -19.64 20.79 14.85
N SER A 234 -19.47 20.29 16.06
CA SER A 234 -20.51 20.34 17.09
C SER A 234 -19.95 20.79 18.43
N VAL A 235 -20.76 21.43 19.24
CA VAL A 235 -20.38 21.84 20.60
C VAL A 235 -21.10 20.94 21.57
N ARG A 236 -20.37 20.30 22.48
CA ARG A 236 -20.89 19.46 23.53
C ARG A 236 -20.33 19.92 24.88
N SER A 237 -21.21 20.41 25.76
CA SER A 237 -20.80 20.98 27.06
C SER A 237 -19.73 22.07 26.85
N ASP A 238 -18.51 21.88 27.34
CA ASP A 238 -17.41 22.84 27.26
C ASP A 238 -16.39 22.52 26.13
N ALA A 239 -16.67 21.50 25.31
CA ALA A 239 -15.78 21.06 24.23
C ALA A 239 -16.42 21.22 22.85
N THR A 240 -15.64 21.70 21.91
CA THR A 240 -15.95 21.66 20.48
C THR A 240 -15.39 20.38 19.87
N ILE A 241 -16.27 19.60 19.26
CA ILE A 241 -15.92 18.39 18.51
C ILE A 241 -15.82 18.73 17.04
N ILE A 242 -14.67 18.41 16.44
CA ILE A 242 -14.38 18.65 15.01
C ILE A 242 -14.15 17.30 14.36
N ASN A 243 -14.95 16.97 13.36
CA ASN A 243 -14.79 15.78 12.52
C ASN A 243 -14.22 16.20 11.17
N ALA A 244 -13.15 15.55 10.76
CA ALA A 244 -12.46 15.84 9.51
C ALA A 244 -11.95 14.57 8.82
N THR A 245 -11.65 14.68 7.52
CA THR A 245 -10.84 13.69 6.80
C THR A 245 -9.53 14.33 6.38
N VAL A 246 -8.40 13.68 6.71
CA VAL A 246 -7.06 14.24 6.52
C VAL A 246 -6.13 13.15 6.00
N PRO A 247 -5.21 13.44 5.05
CA PRO A 247 -4.16 12.50 4.67
C PRO A 247 -3.28 12.12 5.85
N LEU A 248 -2.97 10.83 6.00
CA LEU A 248 -2.15 10.35 7.12
C LEU A 248 -0.76 10.99 7.15
N ALA A 249 -0.17 11.24 5.99
CA ALA A 249 1.14 11.89 5.89
C ALA A 249 1.17 13.26 6.61
N GLU A 250 0.05 13.99 6.55
CA GLU A 250 -0.09 15.30 7.19
C GLU A 250 -0.40 15.20 8.70
N MET A 251 -0.80 14.02 9.17
CA MET A 251 -1.14 13.80 10.59
C MET A 251 0.04 13.34 11.44
N LEU A 252 1.17 13.01 10.81
CA LEU A 252 2.39 12.62 11.55
C LEU A 252 2.81 13.76 12.49
N GLY A 253 3.01 13.44 13.79
CA GLY A 253 3.35 14.39 14.82
C GLY A 253 2.23 15.37 15.23
N PHE A 254 1.02 15.26 14.66
CA PHE A 254 -0.10 16.15 15.00
C PHE A 254 -0.49 16.08 16.47
N GLY A 255 -0.49 14.90 17.08
CA GLY A 255 -0.86 14.71 18.49
C GLY A 255 -0.03 15.54 19.45
N SER A 256 1.29 15.52 19.29
CA SER A 256 2.22 16.32 20.11
C SER A 256 1.99 17.83 19.93
N ARG A 257 1.73 18.27 18.70
CA ARG A 257 1.44 19.67 18.40
C ARG A 257 0.09 20.12 18.97
N LEU A 258 -0.94 19.27 18.85
CA LEU A 258 -2.25 19.55 19.46
C LEU A 258 -2.14 19.71 20.97
N GLN A 259 -1.42 18.83 21.64
CA GLN A 259 -1.21 18.89 23.08
C GLN A 259 -0.45 20.15 23.50
N SER A 260 0.56 20.59 22.74
CA SER A 260 1.30 21.83 23.03
C SER A 260 0.44 23.09 22.93
N VAL A 261 -0.61 23.10 22.08
CA VAL A 261 -1.45 24.29 21.85
C VAL A 261 -2.73 24.27 22.67
N ALA A 262 -3.37 23.11 22.81
CA ALA A 262 -4.67 22.99 23.48
C ALA A 262 -4.58 22.38 24.90
N GLY A 263 -3.39 21.91 25.30
CA GLY A 263 -3.14 21.32 26.61
C GLY A 263 -3.78 19.95 26.81
N ASP A 264 -3.86 19.53 28.07
CA ASP A 264 -4.36 18.21 28.48
C ASP A 264 -5.88 18.03 28.26
N GLU A 265 -6.59 19.12 27.99
CA GLU A 265 -8.02 19.10 27.70
C GLU A 265 -8.30 18.61 26.25
N ALA A 266 -7.29 18.63 25.38
CA ALA A 266 -7.42 18.17 24.01
C ALA A 266 -7.42 16.64 23.92
N ARG A 267 -8.33 16.14 23.11
CA ARG A 267 -8.37 14.72 22.76
C ARG A 267 -8.49 14.58 21.27
N PHE A 268 -7.79 13.61 20.68
CA PHE A 268 -8.03 13.24 19.30
C PHE A 268 -7.98 11.73 19.12
N SER A 269 -8.74 11.28 18.17
CA SER A 269 -8.68 9.91 17.64
C SER A 269 -8.68 9.96 16.13
N MET A 270 -8.07 8.97 15.52
CA MET A 270 -8.11 8.80 14.07
C MET A 270 -8.28 7.33 13.71
N ALA A 271 -9.02 7.09 12.64
CA ALA A 271 -9.24 5.77 12.07
C ALA A 271 -9.05 5.84 10.55
N PHE A 272 -8.58 4.76 9.95
CA PHE A 272 -8.50 4.66 8.50
C PHE A 272 -9.89 4.82 7.88
N SER A 273 -9.99 5.63 6.84
CA SER A 273 -11.21 5.85 6.07
C SER A 273 -11.15 5.16 4.70
N HIS A 274 -10.26 5.60 3.85
CA HIS A 274 -10.07 5.09 2.49
C HIS A 274 -8.73 5.54 1.92
N TYR A 275 -8.38 5.05 0.74
CA TYR A 275 -7.30 5.60 -0.08
C TYR A 275 -7.84 6.62 -1.08
N ALA A 276 -7.15 7.76 -1.22
CA ALA A 276 -7.47 8.78 -2.22
C ALA A 276 -6.25 9.09 -3.10
N PRO A 277 -6.45 9.51 -4.36
CA PRO A 277 -5.36 9.94 -5.22
C PRO A 277 -4.53 11.06 -4.60
N VAL A 278 -3.21 10.94 -4.67
CA VAL A 278 -2.29 12.03 -4.30
C VAL A 278 -2.43 13.15 -5.34
N PRO A 279 -2.57 14.41 -4.93
CA PRO A 279 -2.58 15.54 -5.86
C PRO A 279 -1.30 15.58 -6.71
N SER A 280 -1.43 15.78 -8.01
CA SER A 280 -0.32 15.72 -8.98
C SER A 280 0.78 16.77 -8.79
N LEU A 281 0.54 17.77 -7.96
CA LEU A 281 1.52 18.83 -7.64
C LEU A 281 2.60 18.38 -6.64
N ASP A 282 2.39 17.24 -5.94
CA ASP A 282 3.28 16.76 -4.87
C ASP A 282 4.19 15.61 -5.35
N LEU A 283 4.21 15.31 -6.66
CA LEU A 283 4.89 14.16 -7.24
C LEU A 283 6.32 14.42 -7.72
N ASP A 284 7.09 15.23 -7.00
CA ASP A 284 8.53 15.33 -7.25
C ASP A 284 9.32 14.70 -6.10
N PRO A 285 10.04 13.60 -6.32
CA PRO A 285 9.57 12.23 -6.57
C PRO A 285 8.79 11.69 -5.37
N PRO A 286 7.98 10.64 -5.49
CA PRO A 286 7.28 10.10 -4.32
C PRO A 286 8.30 9.76 -3.23
N PRO A 287 8.02 10.13 -1.96
CA PRO A 287 9.00 10.03 -0.85
C PRO A 287 9.62 8.64 -0.67
N MET A 288 8.92 7.60 -1.08
CA MET A 288 9.39 6.20 -1.02
C MET A 288 10.58 5.91 -1.92
N VAL A 289 10.66 6.52 -3.10
CA VAL A 289 11.76 6.27 -4.05
C VAL A 289 13.04 7.00 -3.64
N ALA A 290 12.91 8.14 -2.96
CA ALA A 290 14.04 8.93 -2.48
C ALA A 290 14.71 8.30 -1.24
N ALA A 291 13.94 7.71 -0.33
CA ALA A 291 14.46 7.08 0.89
C ALA A 291 15.19 5.74 0.62
N LEU A 292 14.89 5.08 -0.50
CA LEU A 292 15.52 3.82 -0.91
C LEU A 292 16.82 4.03 -1.72
N ARG A 293 17.15 5.27 -2.08
CA ARG A 293 18.33 5.61 -2.90
C ARG A 293 19.43 6.37 -2.17
N ALA A 294 19.25 6.66 -0.88
CA ALA A 294 20.25 7.35 -0.04
C ALA A 294 21.13 6.37 0.72
#